data_a9edf7ac88450d3f96fafd98ff31b9f0
#
_entry.id   a9edf7ac88450d3f96fafd98ff31b9f0
#
_cell.length_a   1.000
_cell.length_b   1.000
_cell.length_c   1.000
_cell.angle_alpha   90.00
_cell.angle_beta   90.00
_cell.angle_gamma   90.00
#
_symmetry.space_group_name_H-M   'P 1'
#
loop_
_entity.id
_entity.type
_entity.pdbx_description
1 polymer ?
#
loop_
_entity_poly.entity_id
_entity_poly.type
_entity_poly.pdbx_seq_one_letter_code
_entity_poly.pdbx_strand_id
1 'polypeptide(L)'
;MVAVCSVICSTGGKMDAASWLARRFAMQRNTASHYLNQLVAQDVLVKINTRPVYFLHKKAFCQQFYPLSRSEYASMADLLAESDRQPEQADHFSLLTGHDGSLRKPIEQMKTALFYPNGGLPLLITGDSGTGKSYMAELMHEFAIAQGLLAPDAPFVSFNCAQYASNPELLAANLFGYVKGAFTGAQSDKAGAFEAANGGMLFLDEVHRLDAQGQEKLFTWLDRKEIYRVGETAQGLPISLRLVFATTEDIHSTFLTTFLRRIPILVSLPDLQHRSREEKEALTLQFFWQEARTLATRLQLTPRLLQVLTQYVYRGNVGELKNVVKYAVASAWARSPGREMLTVTLHDLPENVMAATPALSEAMGQQEPLL
;
A
#
# COMPACT_ATOMS: atom_id res chain seq x y z
N MET A 1 29.38 -17.96 12.55
CA MET A 1 29.34 -16.48 12.45
C MET A 1 28.13 -15.86 13.17
N VAL A 2 26.98 -16.53 13.22
CA VAL A 2 25.79 -16.12 14.03
C VAL A 2 26.08 -16.06 15.54
N ALA A 3 27.08 -16.77 16.04
CA ALA A 3 27.45 -16.85 17.46
C ALA A 3 28.02 -15.54 18.04
N VAL A 4 28.53 -14.60 17.23
CA VAL A 4 29.14 -13.35 17.77
C VAL A 4 28.08 -12.36 18.22
N CYS A 5 26.94 -12.26 17.53
CA CYS A 5 25.83 -11.36 17.93
C CYS A 5 25.07 -11.88 19.16
N SER A 6 24.89 -13.21 19.28
CA SER A 6 24.16 -13.79 20.41
C SER A 6 24.93 -13.74 21.75
N VAL A 7 26.26 -13.70 21.69
CA VAL A 7 27.13 -13.67 22.90
C VAL A 7 27.21 -12.27 23.52
N ILE A 8 27.08 -11.20 22.73
CA ILE A 8 27.07 -9.83 23.25
C ILE A 8 25.80 -9.54 24.08
N CYS A 9 24.69 -10.19 23.75
CA CYS A 9 23.45 -10.09 24.55
C CYS A 9 23.39 -10.96 25.78
N SER A 10 24.16 -12.05 25.88
CA SER A 10 24.05 -13.03 26.94
C SER A 10 25.11 -12.91 28.09
N THR A 11 26.19 -12.19 27.87
CA THR A 11 27.23 -11.97 28.91
C THR A 11 27.06 -10.60 29.53
N GLY A 12 26.34 -10.49 30.61
CA GLY A 12 26.09 -9.26 31.36
C GLY A 12 27.32 -8.35 31.54
N GLY A 13 27.58 -7.56 30.52
CA GLY A 13 28.11 -6.21 30.60
C GLY A 13 29.56 -5.95 30.97
N LYS A 14 30.51 -6.90 30.97
CA LYS A 14 31.91 -6.58 31.44
C LYS A 14 33.06 -7.01 30.51
N MET A 15 32.85 -7.77 29.46
CA MET A 15 33.95 -8.25 28.61
C MET A 15 33.81 -7.75 27.17
N ASP A 16 34.87 -7.12 26.63
CA ASP A 16 34.87 -6.68 25.22
C ASP A 16 35.00 -7.88 24.26
N ALA A 17 34.49 -7.69 23.01
CA ALA A 17 34.45 -8.72 21.99
C ALA A 17 35.84 -9.34 21.68
N ALA A 18 36.90 -8.50 21.66
CA ALA A 18 38.26 -8.97 21.42
C ALA A 18 38.77 -9.90 22.53
N SER A 19 38.51 -9.56 23.78
CA SER A 19 38.86 -10.40 24.94
C SER A 19 38.10 -11.71 24.96
N TRP A 20 36.83 -11.71 24.57
CA TRP A 20 36.02 -12.91 24.46
C TRP A 20 36.54 -13.85 23.35
N LEU A 21 36.83 -13.31 22.16
CA LEU A 21 37.41 -14.09 21.06
C LEU A 21 38.78 -14.63 21.40
N ALA A 22 39.64 -13.83 22.04
CA ALA A 22 40.96 -14.24 22.48
C ALA A 22 40.89 -15.50 23.38
N ARG A 23 39.98 -15.51 24.35
CA ARG A 23 39.75 -16.68 25.22
C ARG A 23 39.13 -17.86 24.45
N ARG A 24 38.15 -17.62 23.60
CA ARG A 24 37.43 -18.69 22.88
C ARG A 24 38.30 -19.42 21.87
N PHE A 25 39.24 -18.73 21.22
CA PHE A 25 40.12 -19.28 20.17
C PHE A 25 41.58 -19.37 20.58
N ALA A 26 41.88 -19.25 21.85
CA ALA A 26 43.24 -19.36 22.39
C ALA A 26 44.28 -18.48 21.68
N MET A 27 43.89 -17.26 21.34
CA MET A 27 44.73 -16.26 20.65
C MET A 27 45.00 -15.03 21.55
N GLN A 28 45.98 -14.22 21.18
CA GLN A 28 46.24 -12.97 21.89
C GLN A 28 45.12 -11.95 21.60
N ARG A 29 44.77 -11.12 22.60
CA ARG A 29 43.75 -10.06 22.47
C ARG A 29 44.02 -9.11 21.32
N ASN A 30 45.29 -8.72 21.12
CA ASN A 30 45.71 -7.82 20.03
C ASN A 30 45.46 -8.45 18.65
N THR A 31 45.68 -9.77 18.53
CA THR A 31 45.41 -10.53 17.30
C THR A 31 43.89 -10.58 17.02
N ALA A 32 43.08 -10.85 18.06
CA ALA A 32 41.61 -10.80 17.90
C ALA A 32 41.09 -9.43 17.53
N SER A 33 41.64 -8.35 18.13
CA SER A 33 41.30 -6.96 17.77
C SER A 33 41.67 -6.62 16.34
N HIS A 34 42.85 -7.09 15.88
CA HIS A 34 43.26 -6.92 14.48
C HIS A 34 42.29 -7.53 13.47
N TYR A 35 41.88 -8.77 13.69
CA TYR A 35 40.92 -9.46 12.82
C TYR A 35 39.52 -8.78 12.84
N LEU A 36 39.06 -8.32 14.01
CA LEU A 36 37.80 -7.58 14.09
C LEU A 36 37.84 -6.28 13.29
N ASN A 37 38.93 -5.50 13.41
CA ASN A 37 39.09 -4.27 12.62
C ASN A 37 39.26 -4.55 11.12
N GLN A 38 39.89 -5.65 10.74
CA GLN A 38 39.95 -6.09 9.34
C GLN A 38 38.57 -6.39 8.76
N LEU A 39 37.69 -7.06 9.55
CA LEU A 39 36.30 -7.30 9.14
C LEU A 39 35.47 -6.02 9.06
N VAL A 40 35.76 -5.02 9.88
CA VAL A 40 35.15 -3.67 9.76
C VAL A 40 35.60 -2.99 8.47
N ALA A 41 36.89 -3.06 8.13
CA ALA A 41 37.43 -2.52 6.88
C ALA A 41 36.85 -3.22 5.63
N GLN A 42 36.46 -4.48 5.75
CA GLN A 42 35.78 -5.25 4.71
C GLN A 42 34.24 -5.06 4.71
N ASP A 43 33.72 -4.13 5.47
CA ASP A 43 32.29 -3.83 5.61
C ASP A 43 31.41 -5.02 6.08
N VAL A 44 32.01 -6.02 6.70
CA VAL A 44 31.32 -7.20 7.28
C VAL A 44 30.80 -6.91 8.68
N LEU A 45 31.57 -6.14 9.47
CA LEU A 45 31.22 -5.73 10.83
C LEU A 45 31.10 -4.21 10.91
N VAL A 46 30.26 -3.78 11.85
CA VAL A 46 30.14 -2.39 12.30
C VAL A 46 30.75 -2.28 13.69
N LYS A 47 31.59 -1.26 13.87
CA LYS A 47 32.25 -0.97 15.15
C LYS A 47 31.62 0.23 15.83
N ILE A 48 31.30 0.06 17.13
CA ILE A 48 30.83 1.16 17.98
C ILE A 48 31.93 1.46 18.99
N ASN A 49 32.52 2.65 18.90
CA ASN A 49 33.69 3.10 19.66
C ASN A 49 33.32 3.53 21.09
N THR A 50 32.62 2.67 21.83
CA THR A 50 32.27 2.86 23.24
C THR A 50 33.29 2.17 24.15
N ARG A 51 33.10 2.24 25.48
CA ARG A 51 33.85 1.45 26.46
C ARG A 51 32.89 0.58 27.27
N PRO A 52 32.81 -0.73 26.99
CA PRO A 52 33.60 -1.53 26.02
C PRO A 52 33.22 -1.24 24.54
N VAL A 53 34.15 -1.57 23.62
CA VAL A 53 33.90 -1.49 22.15
C VAL A 53 32.99 -2.63 21.73
N TYR A 54 31.93 -2.33 20.95
CA TYR A 54 31.02 -3.31 20.38
C TYR A 54 31.28 -3.50 18.88
N PHE A 55 31.04 -4.73 18.43
CA PHE A 55 31.06 -5.10 17.00
C PHE A 55 29.76 -5.79 16.66
N LEU A 56 29.08 -5.32 15.62
CA LEU A 56 27.82 -5.86 15.12
C LEU A 56 28.02 -6.43 13.72
N HIS A 57 27.34 -7.52 13.40
CA HIS A 57 27.35 -8.04 12.02
C HIS A 57 26.45 -7.17 11.15
N LYS A 58 27.04 -6.40 10.20
CA LYS A 58 26.35 -5.37 9.43
C LYS A 58 25.10 -5.91 8.71
N LYS A 59 25.27 -6.96 7.91
CA LYS A 59 24.17 -7.57 7.17
C LYS A 59 23.03 -8.07 8.07
N ALA A 60 23.33 -8.71 9.19
CA ALA A 60 22.32 -9.20 10.12
C ALA A 60 21.59 -8.05 10.83
N PHE A 61 22.32 -6.99 11.20
CA PHE A 61 21.71 -5.79 11.79
C PHE A 61 20.79 -5.07 10.78
N CYS A 62 21.26 -4.85 9.54
CA CYS A 62 20.47 -4.21 8.49
C CYS A 62 19.20 -4.99 8.11
N GLN A 63 19.25 -6.32 8.19
CA GLN A 63 18.06 -7.16 7.94
C GLN A 63 17.02 -7.11 9.06
N GLN A 64 17.45 -6.86 10.29
CA GLN A 64 16.59 -6.94 11.47
C GLN A 64 16.11 -5.58 11.96
N PHE A 65 16.86 -4.50 11.70
CA PHE A 65 16.58 -3.16 12.21
C PHE A 65 16.47 -2.13 11.10
N TYR A 66 17.59 -1.57 10.62
CA TYR A 66 17.65 -0.57 9.56
C TYR A 66 19.02 -0.60 8.86
N PRO A 67 19.13 -0.16 7.59
CA PRO A 67 20.38 -0.11 6.86
C PRO A 67 21.36 0.90 7.50
N LEU A 68 22.64 0.54 7.51
CA LEU A 68 23.72 1.37 8.05
C LEU A 68 24.59 1.89 6.93
N SER A 69 24.80 3.22 6.88
CA SER A 69 25.65 3.87 5.87
C SER A 69 27.14 3.82 6.22
N ARG A 70 27.47 3.72 7.50
CA ARG A 70 28.85 3.72 8.00
C ARG A 70 29.23 2.38 8.64
N SER A 71 30.51 2.10 8.70
CA SER A 71 31.05 0.92 9.37
C SER A 71 31.64 1.23 10.75
N GLU A 72 31.71 2.52 11.14
CA GLU A 72 32.15 2.96 12.48
C GLU A 72 31.25 4.07 13.03
N TYR A 73 30.92 3.95 14.33
CA TYR A 73 30.10 4.90 15.09
C TYR A 73 30.82 5.30 16.39
N ALA A 74 30.70 6.57 16.78
CA ALA A 74 31.33 7.09 17.99
C ALA A 74 30.66 6.58 19.26
N SER A 75 29.34 6.37 19.23
CA SER A 75 28.56 5.90 20.37
C SER A 75 27.32 5.12 19.91
N MET A 76 26.64 4.46 20.86
CA MET A 76 25.33 3.84 20.60
C MET A 76 24.28 4.88 20.20
N ALA A 77 24.33 6.08 20.77
CA ALA A 77 23.44 7.18 20.39
C ALA A 77 23.69 7.66 18.94
N ASP A 78 24.96 7.67 18.49
CA ASP A 78 25.32 8.00 17.11
C ASP A 78 24.83 6.94 16.12
N LEU A 79 24.85 5.65 16.50
CA LEU A 79 24.23 4.57 15.72
C LEU A 79 22.72 4.73 15.64
N LEU A 80 22.05 4.99 16.77
CA LEU A 80 20.60 5.17 16.82
C LEU A 80 20.16 6.45 16.08
N ALA A 81 20.94 7.53 16.15
CA ALA A 81 20.67 8.76 15.41
C ALA A 81 20.75 8.58 13.89
N GLU A 82 21.33 7.47 13.40
CA GLU A 82 21.30 7.15 11.98
C GLU A 82 19.93 6.64 11.54
N SER A 83 19.15 6.01 12.43
CA SER A 83 17.75 5.70 12.16
C SER A 83 16.93 6.96 11.89
N ASP A 84 17.26 8.07 12.59
CA ASP A 84 16.59 9.37 12.43
C ASP A 84 17.13 10.18 11.24
N ARG A 85 18.32 9.82 10.72
CA ARG A 85 18.97 10.45 9.56
C ARG A 85 18.70 9.75 8.23
N GLN A 86 18.01 8.62 8.24
CA GLN A 86 17.57 8.04 6.97
C GLN A 86 16.69 9.08 6.26
N PRO A 87 16.87 9.32 4.95
CA PRO A 87 15.86 10.01 4.19
C PRO A 87 14.56 9.28 4.50
N GLU A 88 13.56 10.00 4.96
CA GLU A 88 12.22 9.44 5.17
C GLU A 88 11.95 8.54 3.97
N GLN A 89 11.97 7.22 4.20
CA GLN A 89 11.67 6.26 3.15
C GLN A 89 10.33 6.70 2.62
N ALA A 90 10.26 7.04 1.33
CA ALA A 90 9.16 7.80 0.77
C ALA A 90 7.83 7.19 1.24
N ASP A 91 7.18 7.85 2.17
CA ASP A 91 5.86 7.45 2.62
C ASP A 91 4.86 7.87 1.55
N HIS A 92 4.62 6.99 0.58
CA HIS A 92 3.70 7.23 -0.52
C HIS A 92 2.30 7.62 -0.04
N PHE A 93 1.91 7.21 1.16
CA PHE A 93 0.65 7.62 1.77
C PHE A 93 0.63 9.10 2.17
N SER A 94 1.78 9.72 2.45
CA SER A 94 1.85 11.14 2.79
C SER A 94 1.46 12.07 1.64
N LEU A 95 1.47 11.54 0.40
CA LEU A 95 1.02 12.26 -0.79
C LEU A 95 -0.50 12.29 -0.96
N LEU A 96 -1.23 11.50 -0.16
CA LEU A 96 -2.69 11.45 -0.21
C LEU A 96 -3.30 12.65 0.49
N THR A 97 -4.23 13.32 -0.18
CA THR A 97 -5.11 14.28 0.48
C THR A 97 -5.95 13.58 1.55
N GLY A 98 -5.86 14.04 2.79
CA GLY A 98 -6.51 13.44 3.94
C GLY A 98 -5.71 12.35 4.65
N HIS A 99 -4.41 12.17 4.34
CA HIS A 99 -3.54 11.18 5.00
C HIS A 99 -3.41 11.41 6.52
N ASP A 100 -3.46 12.64 6.97
CA ASP A 100 -3.45 13.07 8.37
C ASP A 100 -4.87 13.34 8.95
N GLY A 101 -5.89 13.25 8.09
CA GLY A 101 -7.30 13.48 8.40
C GLY A 101 -8.15 12.21 8.28
N SER A 102 -9.07 12.22 7.33
CA SER A 102 -10.07 11.15 7.15
C SER A 102 -9.47 9.79 6.81
N LEU A 103 -8.31 9.74 6.16
CA LEU A 103 -7.61 8.52 5.77
C LEU A 103 -6.56 8.04 6.78
N ARG A 104 -6.31 8.79 7.87
CA ARG A 104 -5.28 8.44 8.85
C ARG A 104 -5.45 7.03 9.40
N LYS A 105 -6.63 6.72 9.95
CA LYS A 105 -6.92 5.39 10.50
C LYS A 105 -6.83 4.26 9.47
N PRO A 106 -7.44 4.37 8.27
CA PRO A 106 -7.23 3.43 7.18
C PRO A 106 -5.75 3.17 6.86
N ILE A 107 -4.95 4.23 6.74
CA ILE A 107 -3.51 4.12 6.42
C ILE A 107 -2.75 3.40 7.55
N GLU A 108 -3.01 3.73 8.82
CA GLU A 108 -2.39 3.06 9.97
C GLU A 108 -2.71 1.54 9.98
N GLN A 109 -3.95 1.16 9.66
CA GLN A 109 -4.35 -0.25 9.54
C GLN A 109 -3.65 -0.96 8.37
N MET A 110 -3.53 -0.30 7.21
CA MET A 110 -2.82 -0.84 6.05
C MET A 110 -1.33 -1.02 6.33
N LYS A 111 -0.68 -0.04 6.96
CA LYS A 111 0.72 -0.16 7.41
C LYS A 111 0.89 -1.29 8.40
N THR A 112 -0.02 -1.45 9.36
CA THR A 112 0.01 -2.58 10.31
C THR A 112 -0.04 -3.92 9.59
N ALA A 113 -0.90 -4.07 8.57
CA ALA A 113 -0.95 -5.27 7.75
C ALA A 113 0.37 -5.55 7.02
N LEU A 114 0.98 -4.50 6.46
CA LEU A 114 2.21 -4.62 5.69
C LEU A 114 3.43 -4.98 6.55
N PHE A 115 3.56 -4.37 7.73
CA PHE A 115 4.71 -4.61 8.61
C PHE A 115 4.64 -5.93 9.40
N TYR A 116 3.50 -6.62 9.37
CA TYR A 116 3.41 -7.91 10.06
C TYR A 116 4.39 -8.93 9.43
N PRO A 117 5.15 -9.71 10.26
CA PRO A 117 6.12 -10.68 9.76
C PRO A 117 5.53 -11.74 8.84
N ASN A 118 6.41 -12.46 8.11
CA ASN A 118 6.05 -13.61 7.27
C ASN A 118 5.06 -13.30 6.14
N GLY A 119 5.26 -12.18 5.46
CA GLY A 119 4.49 -11.82 4.27
C GLY A 119 3.27 -10.92 4.53
N GLY A 120 3.16 -10.35 5.74
CA GLY A 120 2.06 -9.46 6.10
C GLY A 120 0.77 -10.18 6.47
N LEU A 121 -0.25 -9.41 6.85
CA LEU A 121 -1.60 -9.91 7.10
C LEU A 121 -2.50 -9.66 5.91
N PRO A 122 -3.42 -10.57 5.57
CA PRO A 122 -4.48 -10.30 4.62
C PRO A 122 -5.40 -9.20 5.18
N LEU A 123 -5.84 -8.30 4.32
CA LEU A 123 -6.76 -7.23 4.69
C LEU A 123 -7.91 -7.09 3.68
N LEU A 124 -9.05 -6.60 4.15
CA LEU A 124 -10.21 -6.29 3.34
C LEU A 124 -10.52 -4.80 3.40
N ILE A 125 -10.51 -4.14 2.25
CA ILE A 125 -10.88 -2.74 2.09
C ILE A 125 -12.37 -2.67 1.75
N THR A 126 -13.16 -1.98 2.57
CA THR A 126 -14.57 -1.72 2.34
C THR A 126 -14.81 -0.25 2.03
N GLY A 127 -15.84 0.05 1.31
CA GLY A 127 -16.25 1.42 0.98
C GLY A 127 -16.99 1.47 -0.36
N ASP A 128 -17.77 2.52 -0.55
CA ASP A 128 -18.56 2.71 -1.75
C ASP A 128 -17.73 2.76 -3.04
N SER A 129 -18.40 2.62 -4.17
CA SER A 129 -17.75 2.77 -5.47
C SER A 129 -17.12 4.16 -5.60
N GLY A 130 -15.90 4.22 -6.16
CA GLY A 130 -15.19 5.48 -6.40
C GLY A 130 -14.51 6.09 -5.16
N THR A 131 -14.47 5.42 -3.99
CA THR A 131 -13.75 5.91 -2.79
C THR A 131 -12.24 5.81 -2.89
N GLY A 132 -11.71 5.06 -3.86
CA GLY A 132 -10.27 4.92 -4.12
C GLY A 132 -9.66 3.61 -3.62
N LYS A 133 -10.43 2.53 -3.44
CA LYS A 133 -9.94 1.22 -2.95
C LYS A 133 -8.76 0.67 -3.75
N SER A 134 -8.87 0.64 -5.08
CA SER A 134 -7.80 0.14 -5.96
C SER A 134 -6.55 1.01 -5.88
N TYR A 135 -6.71 2.34 -5.82
CA TYR A 135 -5.60 3.27 -5.65
C TYR A 135 -4.87 3.09 -4.32
N MET A 136 -5.61 2.81 -3.23
CA MET A 136 -4.99 2.48 -1.94
C MET A 136 -4.18 1.19 -2.00
N ALA A 137 -4.65 0.18 -2.74
CA ALA A 137 -3.89 -1.07 -2.93
C ALA A 137 -2.60 -0.86 -3.74
N GLU A 138 -2.64 -0.02 -4.77
CA GLU A 138 -1.44 0.38 -5.53
C GLU A 138 -0.43 1.10 -4.62
N LEU A 139 -0.87 2.07 -3.82
CA LEU A 139 0.00 2.76 -2.86
C LEU A 139 0.56 1.84 -1.78
N MET A 140 -0.21 0.83 -1.34
CA MET A 140 0.30 -0.20 -0.42
C MET A 140 1.46 -0.97 -1.04
N HIS A 141 1.38 -1.31 -2.32
CA HIS A 141 2.44 -2.00 -3.03
C HIS A 141 3.69 -1.12 -3.17
N GLU A 142 3.53 0.14 -3.62
CA GLU A 142 4.63 1.10 -3.73
C GLU A 142 5.30 1.35 -2.37
N PHE A 143 4.50 1.54 -1.33
CA PHE A 143 5.00 1.68 0.04
C PHE A 143 5.76 0.43 0.50
N ALA A 144 5.26 -0.77 0.23
CA ALA A 144 5.92 -2.02 0.61
C ALA A 144 7.28 -2.19 -0.08
N ILE A 145 7.42 -1.76 -1.34
CA ILE A 145 8.70 -1.72 -2.06
C ILE A 145 9.62 -0.68 -1.42
N ALA A 146 9.15 0.54 -1.20
CA ALA A 146 9.93 1.62 -0.61
C ALA A 146 10.45 1.28 0.80
N GLN A 147 9.67 0.52 1.58
CA GLN A 147 10.07 0.03 2.91
C GLN A 147 10.92 -1.25 2.87
N GLY A 148 11.26 -1.77 1.69
CA GLY A 148 12.01 -3.02 1.55
C GLY A 148 11.25 -4.28 2.01
N LEU A 149 9.94 -4.20 2.16
CA LEU A 149 9.06 -5.31 2.51
C LEU A 149 8.74 -6.21 1.30
N LEU A 150 8.91 -5.69 0.10
CA LEU A 150 8.85 -6.37 -1.18
C LEU A 150 10.11 -6.05 -1.99
N ALA A 151 10.45 -6.92 -2.94
CA ALA A 151 11.54 -6.67 -3.88
C ALA A 151 11.18 -5.48 -4.82
N PRO A 152 12.17 -4.75 -5.36
CA PRO A 152 11.91 -3.62 -6.26
C PRO A 152 11.12 -3.99 -7.53
N ASP A 153 11.23 -5.22 -7.98
CA ASP A 153 10.56 -5.80 -9.15
C ASP A 153 9.36 -6.69 -8.78
N ALA A 154 8.91 -6.64 -7.52
CA ALA A 154 7.78 -7.45 -7.04
C ALA A 154 6.51 -7.16 -7.84
N PRO A 155 5.80 -8.17 -8.35
CA PRO A 155 4.62 -7.95 -9.16
C PRO A 155 3.44 -7.40 -8.34
N PHE A 156 2.68 -6.46 -8.93
CA PHE A 156 1.36 -6.07 -8.49
C PHE A 156 0.33 -6.62 -9.47
N VAL A 157 -0.50 -7.56 -9.02
CA VAL A 157 -1.57 -8.14 -9.85
C VAL A 157 -2.92 -7.67 -9.32
N SER A 158 -3.64 -6.93 -10.14
CA SER A 158 -5.03 -6.53 -9.87
C SER A 158 -5.98 -7.45 -10.62
N PHE A 159 -6.89 -8.09 -9.87
CA PHE A 159 -7.88 -9.01 -10.40
C PHE A 159 -9.28 -8.59 -9.96
N ASN A 160 -10.12 -8.18 -10.91
CA ASN A 160 -11.50 -7.79 -10.64
C ASN A 160 -12.44 -8.98 -10.82
N CYS A 161 -13.00 -9.48 -9.71
CA CYS A 161 -13.91 -10.62 -9.71
C CYS A 161 -15.22 -10.34 -10.45
N ALA A 162 -15.66 -9.08 -10.55
CA ALA A 162 -16.89 -8.72 -11.23
C ALA A 162 -16.85 -8.97 -12.75
N GLN A 163 -15.66 -9.01 -13.36
CA GLN A 163 -15.51 -9.33 -14.78
C GLN A 163 -15.95 -10.76 -15.13
N TYR A 164 -15.98 -11.62 -14.12
CA TYR A 164 -16.32 -13.05 -14.27
C TYR A 164 -17.58 -13.45 -13.48
N ALA A 165 -18.37 -12.46 -13.00
CA ALA A 165 -19.51 -12.71 -12.12
C ALA A 165 -20.58 -13.67 -12.70
N SER A 166 -20.70 -13.75 -14.04
CA SER A 166 -21.63 -14.66 -14.73
C SER A 166 -21.09 -16.07 -14.93
N ASN A 167 -19.80 -16.32 -14.63
CA ASN A 167 -19.15 -17.63 -14.82
C ASN A 167 -18.14 -17.92 -13.70
N PRO A 168 -18.58 -18.53 -12.59
CA PRO A 168 -17.72 -18.86 -11.45
C PRO A 168 -16.56 -19.83 -11.81
N GLU A 169 -16.78 -20.75 -12.76
CA GLU A 169 -15.72 -21.67 -13.20
C GLU A 169 -14.59 -20.91 -13.92
N LEU A 170 -14.95 -19.96 -14.78
CA LEU A 170 -13.98 -19.11 -15.48
C LEU A 170 -13.27 -18.18 -14.50
N LEU A 171 -13.98 -17.66 -13.48
CA LEU A 171 -13.38 -16.89 -12.39
C LEU A 171 -12.32 -17.73 -11.67
N ALA A 172 -12.68 -18.93 -11.22
CA ALA A 172 -11.76 -19.83 -10.52
C ALA A 172 -10.56 -20.21 -11.40
N ALA A 173 -10.79 -20.50 -12.68
CA ALA A 173 -9.73 -20.84 -13.63
C ALA A 173 -8.72 -19.70 -13.84
N ASN A 174 -9.17 -18.45 -13.91
CA ASN A 174 -8.27 -17.31 -14.07
C ASN A 174 -7.59 -16.88 -12.75
N LEU A 175 -8.26 -17.09 -11.61
CA LEU A 175 -7.71 -16.75 -10.31
C LEU A 175 -6.68 -17.77 -9.83
N PHE A 176 -7.02 -19.06 -9.85
CA PHE A 176 -6.19 -20.15 -9.32
C PHE A 176 -5.37 -20.90 -10.38
N GLY A 177 -5.65 -20.68 -11.68
CA GLY A 177 -5.10 -21.48 -12.77
C GLY A 177 -5.83 -22.82 -12.94
N TYR A 178 -5.47 -23.58 -13.97
CA TYR A 178 -6.02 -24.90 -14.25
C TYR A 178 -4.99 -25.82 -14.87
N VAL A 179 -5.19 -27.13 -14.70
CA VAL A 179 -4.42 -28.16 -15.36
C VAL A 179 -5.10 -28.64 -16.64
N LYS A 180 -4.36 -29.22 -17.55
CA LYS A 180 -4.87 -29.85 -18.76
C LYS A 180 -5.98 -30.85 -18.41
N GLY A 181 -7.12 -30.74 -19.10
CA GLY A 181 -8.27 -31.62 -18.89
C GLY A 181 -9.19 -31.20 -17.73
N ALA A 182 -8.93 -30.11 -17.04
CA ALA A 182 -9.78 -29.64 -15.94
C ALA A 182 -11.24 -29.35 -16.33
N PHE A 183 -11.45 -28.95 -17.58
CA PHE A 183 -12.79 -28.74 -18.18
C PHE A 183 -12.74 -28.88 -19.70
N THR A 184 -13.88 -28.92 -20.36
CA THR A 184 -13.97 -29.01 -21.84
C THR A 184 -13.27 -27.80 -22.48
N GLY A 185 -12.18 -28.06 -23.22
CA GLY A 185 -11.36 -27.01 -23.84
C GLY A 185 -10.05 -26.69 -23.14
N ALA A 186 -9.78 -27.25 -21.95
CA ALA A 186 -8.49 -27.11 -21.26
C ALA A 186 -7.41 -27.99 -21.94
N GLN A 187 -6.79 -27.49 -23.01
CA GLN A 187 -5.81 -28.23 -23.81
C GLN A 187 -4.40 -28.23 -23.19
N SER A 188 -4.09 -27.27 -22.34
CA SER A 188 -2.80 -27.11 -21.64
C SER A 188 -3.01 -26.55 -20.26
N ASP A 189 -1.99 -26.65 -19.40
CA ASP A 189 -1.94 -25.98 -18.12
C ASP A 189 -1.92 -24.47 -18.31
N LYS A 190 -2.56 -23.74 -17.41
CA LYS A 190 -2.52 -22.27 -17.37
C LYS A 190 -2.34 -21.79 -15.94
N ALA A 191 -1.38 -20.90 -15.72
CA ALA A 191 -1.16 -20.21 -14.46
C ALA A 191 -2.29 -19.21 -14.19
N GLY A 192 -2.64 -19.04 -12.91
CA GLY A 192 -3.64 -18.08 -12.45
C GLY A 192 -3.02 -16.79 -11.90
N ALA A 193 -3.90 -15.87 -11.46
CA ALA A 193 -3.49 -14.60 -10.88
C ALA A 193 -2.64 -14.78 -9.60
N PHE A 194 -2.91 -15.82 -8.80
CA PHE A 194 -2.08 -16.15 -7.63
C PHE A 194 -0.63 -16.43 -8.00
N GLU A 195 -0.40 -17.22 -9.04
CA GLU A 195 0.95 -17.55 -9.52
C GLU A 195 1.63 -16.32 -10.10
N ALA A 196 0.90 -15.51 -10.87
CA ALA A 196 1.42 -14.26 -11.43
C ALA A 196 1.83 -13.24 -10.37
N ALA A 197 1.19 -13.27 -9.20
CA ALA A 197 1.47 -12.37 -8.07
C ALA A 197 2.53 -12.92 -7.10
N ASN A 198 3.08 -14.10 -7.35
CA ASN A 198 4.03 -14.73 -6.43
C ASN A 198 5.26 -13.83 -6.19
N GLY A 199 5.62 -13.65 -4.93
CA GLY A 199 6.68 -12.72 -4.51
C GLY A 199 6.25 -11.26 -4.38
N GLY A 200 5.01 -10.91 -4.75
CA GLY A 200 4.50 -9.56 -4.76
C GLY A 200 3.18 -9.36 -4.02
N MET A 201 2.24 -8.69 -4.65
CA MET A 201 0.91 -8.37 -4.10
C MET A 201 -0.20 -8.74 -5.08
N LEU A 202 -1.23 -9.42 -4.57
CA LEU A 202 -2.46 -9.70 -5.28
C LEU A 202 -3.59 -8.85 -4.68
N PHE A 203 -4.20 -8.01 -5.50
CA PHE A 203 -5.37 -7.24 -5.18
C PHE A 203 -6.60 -7.85 -5.83
N LEU A 204 -7.55 -8.33 -5.01
CA LEU A 204 -8.83 -8.90 -5.46
C LEU A 204 -9.94 -7.88 -5.25
N ASP A 205 -10.33 -7.23 -6.34
CA ASP A 205 -11.43 -6.27 -6.32
C ASP A 205 -12.78 -6.97 -6.49
N GLU A 206 -13.83 -6.40 -5.88
CA GLU A 206 -15.20 -6.91 -5.88
C GLU A 206 -15.25 -8.40 -5.45
N VAL A 207 -14.51 -8.71 -4.38
CA VAL A 207 -14.32 -10.10 -3.90
C VAL A 207 -15.63 -10.78 -3.48
N HIS A 208 -16.68 -10.02 -3.21
CA HIS A 208 -18.03 -10.53 -2.94
C HIS A 208 -18.65 -11.29 -4.13
N ARG A 209 -18.07 -11.16 -5.33
CA ARG A 209 -18.50 -11.93 -6.51
C ARG A 209 -17.99 -13.37 -6.51
N LEU A 210 -17.10 -13.73 -5.58
CA LEU A 210 -16.71 -15.11 -5.35
C LEU A 210 -17.87 -15.86 -4.70
N ASP A 211 -18.27 -16.97 -5.30
CA ASP A 211 -19.22 -17.91 -4.69
C ASP A 211 -18.61 -18.61 -3.47
N ALA A 212 -19.42 -19.38 -2.75
CA ALA A 212 -18.96 -20.10 -1.57
C ALA A 212 -17.77 -21.02 -1.86
N GLN A 213 -17.75 -21.68 -3.03
CA GLN A 213 -16.66 -22.57 -3.42
C GLN A 213 -15.37 -21.81 -3.71
N GLY A 214 -15.48 -20.64 -4.36
CA GLY A 214 -14.34 -19.74 -4.58
C GLY A 214 -13.77 -19.21 -3.27
N GLN A 215 -14.63 -18.83 -2.32
CA GLN A 215 -14.20 -18.41 -0.98
C GLN A 215 -13.49 -19.55 -0.23
N GLU A 216 -13.98 -20.78 -0.31
CA GLU A 216 -13.35 -21.97 0.31
C GLU A 216 -11.96 -22.26 -0.26
N LYS A 217 -11.74 -22.10 -1.56
CA LYS A 217 -10.41 -22.24 -2.17
C LYS A 217 -9.43 -21.20 -1.64
N LEU A 218 -9.89 -19.97 -1.37
CA LEU A 218 -9.07 -18.95 -0.72
C LEU A 218 -8.66 -19.35 0.70
N PHE A 219 -9.48 -20.12 1.43
CA PHE A 219 -9.13 -20.59 2.78
C PHE A 219 -7.86 -21.42 2.77
N THR A 220 -7.68 -22.28 1.79
CA THR A 220 -6.48 -23.10 1.68
C THR A 220 -5.22 -22.24 1.61
N TRP A 221 -5.24 -21.19 0.81
CA TRP A 221 -4.12 -20.26 0.76
C TRP A 221 -3.97 -19.44 2.06
N LEU A 222 -5.06 -18.95 2.63
CA LEU A 222 -5.01 -18.19 3.88
C LEU A 222 -4.41 -19.02 5.02
N ASP A 223 -4.74 -20.32 5.10
CA ASP A 223 -4.31 -21.22 6.17
C ASP A 223 -2.93 -21.86 5.91
N ARG A 224 -2.61 -22.22 4.65
CA ARG A 224 -1.43 -23.03 4.29
C ARG A 224 -0.43 -22.35 3.37
N LYS A 225 -0.79 -21.19 2.79
CA LYS A 225 0.00 -20.49 1.75
C LYS A 225 0.22 -21.34 0.48
N GLU A 226 -0.72 -22.22 0.18
CA GLU A 226 -0.73 -23.09 -1.00
C GLU A 226 -2.02 -22.90 -1.77
N ILE A 227 -1.95 -22.97 -3.10
CA ILE A 227 -3.10 -23.00 -3.99
C ILE A 227 -3.16 -24.33 -4.74
N TYR A 228 -4.37 -24.71 -5.16
CA TYR A 228 -4.60 -25.85 -6.05
C TYR A 228 -5.23 -25.31 -7.33
N ARG A 229 -4.60 -25.62 -8.46
CA ARG A 229 -5.21 -25.32 -9.77
C ARG A 229 -6.54 -26.05 -9.94
N VAL A 230 -7.41 -25.52 -10.76
CA VAL A 230 -8.67 -26.21 -11.10
C VAL A 230 -8.33 -27.54 -11.78
N GLY A 231 -8.94 -28.65 -11.29
CA GLY A 231 -8.65 -30.02 -11.75
C GLY A 231 -7.47 -30.69 -11.05
N GLU A 232 -6.71 -29.99 -10.18
CA GLU A 232 -5.61 -30.57 -9.39
C GLU A 232 -6.06 -30.80 -7.93
N THR A 233 -5.77 -31.99 -7.40
CA THR A 233 -6.11 -32.35 -6.02
C THR A 233 -4.92 -32.89 -5.23
N ALA A 234 -3.82 -33.29 -5.90
CA ALA A 234 -2.72 -34.00 -5.28
C ALA A 234 -1.59 -33.09 -4.85
N GLN A 235 -1.27 -32.04 -5.62
CA GLN A 235 -0.10 -31.21 -5.38
C GLN A 235 -0.48 -29.72 -5.24
N GLY A 236 -0.35 -29.20 -4.02
CA GLY A 236 -0.47 -27.76 -3.75
C GLY A 236 0.77 -27.00 -4.23
N LEU A 237 0.58 -25.84 -4.79
CA LEU A 237 1.64 -24.92 -5.18
C LEU A 237 1.86 -23.91 -4.05
N PRO A 238 3.05 -23.87 -3.43
CA PRO A 238 3.35 -22.86 -2.41
C PRO A 238 3.48 -21.48 -3.08
N ILE A 239 2.70 -20.52 -2.61
CA ILE A 239 2.66 -19.15 -3.13
C ILE A 239 2.86 -18.17 -1.98
N SER A 240 3.88 -17.34 -2.09
CA SER A 240 4.18 -16.28 -1.13
C SER A 240 3.81 -14.93 -1.73
N LEU A 241 2.75 -14.31 -1.25
CA LEU A 241 2.31 -12.99 -1.70
C LEU A 241 1.61 -12.23 -0.56
N ARG A 242 1.41 -10.92 -0.75
CA ARG A 242 0.52 -10.09 0.08
C ARG A 242 -0.86 -10.06 -0.57
N LEU A 243 -1.89 -10.34 0.21
CA LEU A 243 -3.26 -10.44 -0.30
C LEU A 243 -4.10 -9.29 0.24
N VAL A 244 -4.67 -8.51 -0.67
CA VAL A 244 -5.54 -7.38 -0.40
C VAL A 244 -6.87 -7.63 -1.09
N PHE A 245 -7.95 -7.59 -0.34
CA PHE A 245 -9.32 -7.72 -0.83
C PHE A 245 -10.01 -6.35 -0.87
N ALA A 246 -10.96 -6.17 -1.78
CA ALA A 246 -11.86 -5.03 -1.78
C ALA A 246 -13.29 -5.43 -2.09
N THR A 247 -14.23 -4.72 -1.49
CA THR A 247 -15.67 -4.90 -1.73
C THR A 247 -16.42 -3.57 -1.58
N THR A 248 -17.51 -3.44 -2.32
CA THR A 248 -18.51 -2.37 -2.16
C THR A 248 -19.69 -2.79 -1.31
N GLU A 249 -19.85 -4.08 -1.02
CA GLU A 249 -21.00 -4.66 -0.36
C GLU A 249 -20.80 -4.76 1.16
N ASP A 250 -21.91 -4.90 1.89
CA ASP A 250 -21.89 -5.18 3.32
C ASP A 250 -21.24 -6.55 3.60
N ILE A 251 -20.23 -6.54 4.46
CA ILE A 251 -19.40 -7.72 4.73
C ILE A 251 -20.15 -8.83 5.47
N HIS A 252 -21.12 -8.47 6.30
CA HIS A 252 -21.83 -9.43 7.15
C HIS A 252 -22.93 -10.17 6.41
N SER A 253 -23.51 -9.54 5.39
CA SER A 253 -24.58 -10.14 4.58
C SER A 253 -24.04 -10.97 3.40
N THR A 254 -22.81 -10.69 2.94
CA THR A 254 -22.32 -11.20 1.66
C THR A 254 -21.25 -12.28 1.80
N PHE A 255 -20.49 -12.28 2.90
CA PHE A 255 -19.38 -13.22 3.07
C PHE A 255 -19.69 -14.32 4.08
N LEU A 256 -19.11 -15.49 3.85
CA LEU A 256 -19.09 -16.55 4.83
C LEU A 256 -18.41 -16.08 6.13
N THR A 257 -19.02 -16.35 7.27
CA THR A 257 -18.42 -16.01 8.58
C THR A 257 -17.04 -16.63 8.76
N THR A 258 -16.83 -17.81 8.17
CA THR A 258 -15.54 -18.52 8.16
C THR A 258 -14.47 -17.79 7.33
N PHE A 259 -14.87 -17.04 6.29
CA PHE A 259 -13.98 -16.21 5.49
C PHE A 259 -13.50 -14.98 6.29
N LEU A 260 -14.46 -14.25 6.88
CA LEU A 260 -14.14 -13.03 7.64
C LEU A 260 -13.23 -13.29 8.84
N ARG A 261 -13.36 -14.46 9.49
CA ARG A 261 -12.48 -14.83 10.63
C ARG A 261 -11.00 -14.96 10.25
N ARG A 262 -10.70 -15.17 8.97
CA ARG A 262 -9.33 -15.30 8.45
C ARG A 262 -8.71 -13.99 7.97
N ILE A 263 -9.51 -12.93 7.94
CA ILE A 263 -9.07 -11.58 7.54
C ILE A 263 -9.03 -10.71 8.79
N PRO A 264 -7.87 -10.58 9.44
CA PRO A 264 -7.78 -9.91 10.73
C PRO A 264 -7.92 -8.39 10.65
N ILE A 265 -7.72 -7.80 9.45
CA ILE A 265 -7.73 -6.35 9.27
C ILE A 265 -8.83 -5.96 8.29
N LEU A 266 -9.81 -5.20 8.82
CA LEU A 266 -10.87 -4.58 8.04
C LEU A 266 -10.62 -3.08 7.97
N VAL A 267 -10.52 -2.54 6.76
CA VAL A 267 -10.23 -1.13 6.49
C VAL A 267 -11.43 -0.52 5.80
N SER A 268 -12.10 0.42 6.46
CA SER A 268 -13.21 1.16 5.85
C SER A 268 -12.73 2.50 5.30
N LEU A 269 -12.90 2.72 4.00
CA LEU A 269 -12.62 4.01 3.38
C LEU A 269 -13.85 4.90 3.47
N PRO A 270 -13.71 6.12 4.00
CA PRO A 270 -14.81 7.07 4.06
C PRO A 270 -15.19 7.53 2.65
N ASP A 271 -16.48 7.67 2.42
CA ASP A 271 -16.98 8.33 1.21
C ASP A 271 -16.59 9.80 1.19
N LEU A 272 -16.68 10.42 0.01
CA LEU A 272 -16.29 11.82 -0.15
C LEU A 272 -17.18 12.75 0.66
N GLN A 273 -18.45 12.40 0.89
CA GLN A 273 -19.39 13.24 1.64
C GLN A 273 -18.98 13.41 3.10
N HIS A 274 -18.42 12.36 3.71
CA HIS A 274 -17.96 12.36 5.11
C HIS A 274 -16.54 12.90 5.31
N ARG A 275 -15.85 13.30 4.22
CA ARG A 275 -14.55 13.98 4.32
C ARG A 275 -14.74 15.48 4.64
N SER A 276 -13.72 16.09 5.25
CA SER A 276 -13.77 17.50 5.60
C SER A 276 -13.89 18.39 4.35
N ARG A 277 -14.35 19.61 4.53
CA ARG A 277 -14.45 20.59 3.45
C ARG A 277 -13.07 20.88 2.85
N GLU A 278 -12.08 21.02 3.72
CA GLU A 278 -10.69 21.28 3.35
C GLU A 278 -10.12 20.15 2.48
N GLU A 279 -10.40 18.89 2.85
CA GLU A 279 -10.00 17.72 2.04
C GLU A 279 -10.68 17.72 0.68
N LYS A 280 -11.97 18.02 0.59
CA LYS A 280 -12.71 18.12 -0.69
C LYS A 280 -12.14 19.21 -1.58
N GLU A 281 -11.82 20.37 -1.02
CA GLU A 281 -11.22 21.49 -1.73
C GLU A 281 -9.82 21.13 -2.25
N ALA A 282 -8.99 20.53 -1.39
CA ALA A 282 -7.65 20.09 -1.75
C ALA A 282 -7.67 19.03 -2.87
N LEU A 283 -8.58 18.03 -2.80
CA LEU A 283 -8.77 17.03 -3.86
C LEU A 283 -9.21 17.68 -5.17
N THR A 284 -10.14 18.62 -5.12
CA THR A 284 -10.63 19.35 -6.29
C THR A 284 -9.48 20.09 -6.96
N LEU A 285 -8.68 20.84 -6.19
CA LEU A 285 -7.52 21.57 -6.71
C LEU A 285 -6.44 20.62 -7.24
N GLN A 286 -6.20 19.50 -6.59
CA GLN A 286 -5.27 18.47 -7.05
C GLN A 286 -5.66 17.92 -8.42
N PHE A 287 -6.95 17.65 -8.66
CA PHE A 287 -7.40 17.17 -9.98
C PHE A 287 -7.30 18.25 -11.05
N PHE A 288 -7.65 19.50 -10.75
CA PHE A 288 -7.41 20.60 -11.69
C PHE A 288 -5.93 20.76 -12.04
N TRP A 289 -5.05 20.63 -11.04
CA TRP A 289 -3.61 20.69 -11.28
C TRP A 289 -3.10 19.53 -12.16
N GLN A 290 -3.62 18.32 -11.97
CA GLN A 290 -3.29 17.18 -12.85
C GLN A 290 -3.70 17.42 -14.29
N GLU A 291 -4.91 17.95 -14.52
CA GLU A 291 -5.39 18.29 -15.86
C GLU A 291 -4.58 19.44 -16.47
N ALA A 292 -4.23 20.47 -15.69
CA ALA A 292 -3.36 21.56 -16.13
C ALA A 292 -2.00 21.06 -16.64
N ARG A 293 -1.40 20.11 -15.92
CA ARG A 293 -0.14 19.48 -16.35
C ARG A 293 -0.29 18.67 -17.63
N THR A 294 -1.38 17.91 -17.74
CA THR A 294 -1.66 17.08 -18.92
C THR A 294 -1.80 17.93 -20.18
N LEU A 295 -2.43 19.10 -20.06
CA LEU A 295 -2.64 20.04 -21.18
C LEU A 295 -1.49 21.02 -21.36
N ALA A 296 -0.47 21.00 -20.49
CA ALA A 296 0.62 22.00 -20.45
C ALA A 296 0.10 23.46 -20.45
N THR A 297 -0.99 23.73 -19.73
CA THR A 297 -1.72 24.99 -19.72
C THR A 297 -1.95 25.48 -18.29
N ARG A 298 -2.01 26.79 -18.07
CA ARG A 298 -2.39 27.40 -16.80
C ARG A 298 -3.91 27.43 -16.67
N LEU A 299 -4.46 27.00 -15.53
CA LEU A 299 -5.89 27.09 -15.24
C LEU A 299 -6.19 28.25 -14.30
N GLN A 300 -7.19 29.02 -14.64
CA GLN A 300 -7.80 30.02 -13.77
C GLN A 300 -9.19 29.53 -13.35
N LEU A 301 -9.38 29.32 -12.04
CA LEU A 301 -10.64 28.83 -11.48
C LEU A 301 -11.39 29.99 -10.83
N THR A 302 -12.72 30.06 -11.02
CA THR A 302 -13.53 31.04 -10.32
C THR A 302 -13.85 30.55 -8.90
N PRO A 303 -13.90 31.43 -7.87
CA PRO A 303 -14.24 31.03 -6.49
C PRO A 303 -15.58 30.31 -6.39
N ARG A 304 -16.57 30.75 -7.18
CA ARG A 304 -17.91 30.14 -7.23
C ARG A 304 -17.88 28.70 -7.78
N LEU A 305 -17.03 28.42 -8.77
CA LEU A 305 -16.83 27.06 -9.27
C LEU A 305 -16.33 26.14 -8.17
N LEU A 306 -15.28 26.54 -7.44
CA LEU A 306 -14.73 25.75 -6.34
C LEU A 306 -15.74 25.50 -5.24
N GLN A 307 -16.54 26.52 -4.91
CA GLN A 307 -17.58 26.43 -3.93
C GLN A 307 -18.65 25.38 -4.31
N VAL A 308 -19.14 25.42 -5.55
CA VAL A 308 -20.12 24.44 -6.05
C VAL A 308 -19.54 23.04 -6.03
N LEU A 309 -18.31 22.86 -6.51
CA LEU A 309 -17.66 21.54 -6.54
C LEU A 309 -17.43 20.96 -5.15
N THR A 310 -17.12 21.79 -4.15
CA THR A 310 -16.92 21.31 -2.76
C THR A 310 -18.21 20.97 -2.03
N GLN A 311 -19.34 21.58 -2.43
CA GLN A 311 -20.65 21.37 -1.81
C GLN A 311 -21.49 20.29 -2.49
N TYR A 312 -21.19 20.00 -3.76
CA TYR A 312 -21.92 18.99 -4.50
C TYR A 312 -21.77 17.60 -3.90
N VAL A 313 -22.86 16.82 -3.87
CA VAL A 313 -22.90 15.46 -3.34
C VAL A 313 -22.59 14.49 -4.48
N TYR A 314 -21.37 13.96 -4.46
CA TYR A 314 -20.89 13.01 -5.47
C TYR A 314 -21.32 11.58 -5.07
N ARG A 315 -22.28 10.99 -5.80
CA ARG A 315 -22.71 9.59 -5.58
C ARG A 315 -21.60 8.59 -5.96
N GLY A 316 -20.80 8.92 -6.96
CA GLY A 316 -19.62 8.16 -7.39
C GLY A 316 -18.33 8.61 -6.69
N ASN A 317 -18.43 9.31 -5.55
CA ASN A 317 -17.32 9.67 -4.67
C ASN A 317 -16.17 10.43 -5.38
N VAL A 318 -14.93 10.12 -5.02
CA VAL A 318 -13.71 10.74 -5.58
C VAL A 318 -13.60 10.49 -7.10
N GLY A 319 -14.04 9.32 -7.56
CA GLY A 319 -14.06 8.99 -8.99
C GLY A 319 -14.97 9.92 -9.80
N GLU A 320 -16.16 10.23 -9.28
CA GLU A 320 -17.08 11.17 -9.93
C GLU A 320 -16.54 12.59 -9.91
N LEU A 321 -16.00 13.06 -8.75
CA LEU A 321 -15.35 14.37 -8.68
C LEU A 321 -14.25 14.52 -9.73
N LYS A 322 -13.37 13.52 -9.86
CA LYS A 322 -12.31 13.51 -10.87
C LYS A 322 -12.85 13.64 -12.28
N ASN A 323 -13.93 12.92 -12.61
CA ASN A 323 -14.57 12.97 -13.91
C ASN A 323 -15.24 14.33 -14.17
N VAL A 324 -15.88 14.93 -13.16
CA VAL A 324 -16.49 16.26 -13.26
C VAL A 324 -15.42 17.33 -13.53
N VAL A 325 -14.30 17.28 -12.82
CA VAL A 325 -13.17 18.19 -13.05
C VAL A 325 -12.60 18.02 -14.46
N LYS A 326 -12.38 16.77 -14.88
CA LYS A 326 -11.89 16.47 -16.24
C LYS A 326 -12.83 16.99 -17.31
N TYR A 327 -14.14 16.80 -17.15
CA TYR A 327 -15.16 17.32 -18.07
C TYR A 327 -15.11 18.86 -18.12
N ALA A 328 -15.06 19.53 -16.95
CA ALA A 328 -15.03 20.99 -16.88
C ALA A 328 -13.80 21.58 -17.62
N VAL A 329 -12.64 20.97 -17.43
CA VAL A 329 -11.42 21.39 -18.15
C VAL A 329 -11.51 21.11 -19.64
N ALA A 330 -12.05 19.96 -20.06
CA ALA A 330 -12.25 19.62 -21.46
C ALA A 330 -13.24 20.59 -22.15
N SER A 331 -14.34 20.94 -21.46
CA SER A 331 -15.31 21.93 -21.95
C SER A 331 -14.67 23.32 -22.14
N ALA A 332 -13.93 23.79 -21.15
CA ALA A 332 -13.22 25.06 -21.24
C ALA A 332 -12.15 25.06 -22.35
N TRP A 333 -11.42 23.95 -22.51
CA TRP A 333 -10.44 23.78 -23.59
C TRP A 333 -11.09 23.83 -24.95
N ALA A 334 -12.23 23.17 -25.16
CA ALA A 334 -12.95 23.16 -26.41
C ALA A 334 -13.42 24.57 -26.87
N ARG A 335 -13.72 25.45 -25.88
CA ARG A 335 -14.07 26.85 -26.16
C ARG A 335 -12.87 27.73 -26.56
N SER A 336 -11.69 27.38 -26.13
CA SER A 336 -10.49 28.23 -26.30
C SER A 336 -9.21 27.38 -26.44
N PRO A 337 -9.10 26.57 -27.50
CA PRO A 337 -7.98 25.67 -27.68
C PRO A 337 -6.65 26.43 -27.86
N GLY A 338 -5.57 25.90 -27.26
CA GLY A 338 -4.22 26.43 -27.47
C GLY A 338 -3.88 27.72 -26.73
N ARG A 339 -4.72 28.18 -25.79
CA ARG A 339 -4.40 29.35 -24.97
C ARG A 339 -3.44 28.95 -23.84
N GLU A 340 -2.49 29.82 -23.50
CA GLU A 340 -1.57 29.65 -22.38
C GLU A 340 -2.29 29.63 -21.01
N MET A 341 -3.41 30.33 -20.92
CA MET A 341 -4.26 30.38 -19.72
C MET A 341 -5.72 30.11 -20.10
N LEU A 342 -6.32 29.13 -19.41
CA LEU A 342 -7.68 28.68 -19.62
C LEU A 342 -8.52 28.99 -18.39
N THR A 343 -9.59 29.77 -18.55
CA THR A 343 -10.54 30.07 -17.47
C THR A 343 -11.64 29.03 -17.44
N VAL A 344 -11.75 28.30 -16.31
CA VAL A 344 -12.82 27.32 -16.06
C VAL A 344 -13.89 27.97 -15.19
N THR A 345 -15.12 27.91 -15.62
CA THR A 345 -16.29 28.56 -15.01
C THR A 345 -17.40 27.57 -14.72
N LEU A 346 -18.48 28.01 -14.07
CA LEU A 346 -19.66 27.16 -13.84
C LEU A 346 -20.27 26.58 -15.13
N HIS A 347 -20.22 27.35 -16.25
CA HIS A 347 -20.77 26.91 -17.54
C HIS A 347 -20.02 25.71 -18.13
N ASP A 348 -18.87 25.37 -17.60
CA ASP A 348 -18.06 24.22 -18.03
C ASP A 348 -18.41 22.93 -17.29
N LEU A 349 -19.29 23.01 -16.27
CA LEU A 349 -19.72 21.84 -15.50
C LEU A 349 -20.74 20.99 -16.26
N PRO A 350 -20.82 19.68 -15.97
CA PRO A 350 -21.88 18.82 -16.49
C PRO A 350 -23.27 19.30 -16.04
N GLU A 351 -24.29 19.04 -16.86
CA GLU A 351 -25.67 19.50 -16.62
C GLU A 351 -26.25 19.07 -15.27
N ASN A 352 -25.96 17.86 -14.82
CA ASN A 352 -26.42 17.36 -13.52
C ASN A 352 -25.83 18.16 -12.35
N VAL A 353 -24.60 18.62 -12.42
CA VAL A 353 -23.96 19.46 -11.41
C VAL A 353 -24.49 20.88 -11.47
N MET A 354 -24.70 21.42 -12.68
CA MET A 354 -25.29 22.73 -12.89
C MET A 354 -26.72 22.80 -12.37
N ALA A 355 -27.54 21.78 -12.63
CA ALA A 355 -28.93 21.71 -12.16
C ALA A 355 -29.05 21.70 -10.62
N ALA A 356 -28.05 21.19 -9.91
CA ALA A 356 -27.99 21.19 -8.45
C ALA A 356 -27.54 22.55 -7.86
N THR A 357 -26.99 23.46 -8.68
CA THR A 357 -26.42 24.74 -8.22
C THR A 357 -27.44 25.69 -7.59
N PRO A 358 -28.70 25.85 -8.07
CA PRO A 358 -29.71 26.68 -7.42
C PRO A 358 -30.02 26.22 -5.98
N ALA A 359 -30.22 24.92 -5.77
CA ALA A 359 -30.48 24.35 -4.45
C ALA A 359 -29.29 24.55 -3.48
N LEU A 360 -28.07 24.50 -3.97
CA LEU A 360 -26.86 24.79 -3.19
C LEU A 360 -26.78 26.28 -2.82
N SER A 361 -27.24 27.19 -3.68
CA SER A 361 -27.29 28.63 -3.42
C SER A 361 -28.36 29.01 -2.37
N GLU A 362 -29.50 28.36 -2.39
CA GLU A 362 -30.58 28.57 -1.41
C GLU A 362 -30.22 28.04 -0.02
N ALA A 363 -29.55 26.92 0.06
CA ALA A 363 -29.05 26.37 1.35
C ALA A 363 -28.03 27.30 2.03
N MET A 364 -27.33 28.13 1.29
CA MET A 364 -26.39 29.12 1.82
C MET A 364 -27.07 30.41 2.33
N GLY A 365 -28.18 30.79 1.73
CA GLY A 365 -28.97 31.94 2.18
C GLY A 365 -29.63 31.73 3.55
N GLN A 366 -29.68 30.48 4.02
CA GLN A 366 -30.20 30.14 5.34
C GLN A 366 -29.13 30.04 6.43
N GLN A 367 -27.84 30.20 6.10
CA GLN A 367 -26.71 30.20 7.04
C GLN A 367 -26.07 31.59 7.20
N GLU A 368 -26.85 32.67 7.26
CA GLU A 368 -26.42 33.97 7.71
C GLU A 368 -27.08 34.31 9.07
N PRO A 369 -26.48 35.22 9.84
CA PRO A 369 -25.20 35.13 10.52
C PRO A 369 -25.42 35.12 12.04
N LEU A 370 -24.59 34.48 12.79
CA LEU A 370 -24.42 34.83 14.20
C LEU A 370 -23.29 35.85 14.30
N LEU A 371 -23.66 37.06 14.60
CA LEU A 371 -22.84 38.19 15.07
C LEU A 371 -21.85 37.77 16.16
#